data_f5fc6c37d5deb3f4484f12949d5bb1ce
#
_entry.id   f5fc6c37d5deb3f4484f12949d5bb1ce
#
_cell.length_a   1.000
_cell.length_b   1.000
_cell.length_c   1.000
_cell.angle_alpha   90.00
_cell.angle_beta   90.00
_cell.angle_gamma   90.00
#
_symmetry.space_group_name_H-M   'P 1'
#
loop_
_entity.id
_entity.type
_entity.pdbx_description
1 polymer ?
#
loop_
_entity_poly.entity_id
_entity_poly.type
_entity_poly.pdbx_seq_one_letter_code
_entity_poly.pdbx_strand_id
1 'polypeptide(L)'
;GEALPPEAYALAMAINAQLGAIGEIVELFPMDEESASDSAAAMGALKAELNAGRVSTLVVMGTNPVHNTPGALGFAEAFLKAPVRVTLSVGQSETSGASTWSLNGAHPLEAWGDVAATDGTLSVVQPMIAPLFEPALSQIELLALLLGNGSATNPDGYALVTETWAARSGDAVGSVVETMRSGAILFPSSLRAFAWRMAVGVFVC
;
A
#
# COMPACT_ATOMS: atom_id res chain seq x y z
N GLY A 1 -13.45 7.30 19.14
CA GLY A 1 -13.66 7.29 17.69
C GLY A 1 -12.86 8.38 17.02
N GLU A 2 -12.64 8.31 15.74
CA GLU A 2 -11.78 9.22 14.95
C GLU A 2 -12.19 10.70 14.99
N ALA A 3 -13.41 11.00 15.41
CA ALA A 3 -13.94 12.36 15.47
C ALA A 3 -13.73 13.08 16.82
N LEU A 4 -12.98 12.49 17.74
CA LEU A 4 -12.71 13.15 19.03
C LEU A 4 -11.58 14.17 18.90
N PRO A 5 -11.63 15.28 19.69
CA PRO A 5 -10.55 16.23 19.71
C PRO A 5 -9.26 15.63 20.31
N PRO A 6 -8.07 16.10 19.91
CA PRO A 6 -6.77 15.53 20.36
C PRO A 6 -6.64 15.47 21.89
N GLU A 7 -7.22 16.40 22.62
CA GLU A 7 -7.19 16.45 24.09
C GLU A 7 -7.90 15.24 24.72
N ALA A 8 -8.94 14.72 24.08
CA ALA A 8 -9.64 13.52 24.54
C ALA A 8 -8.76 12.26 24.42
N TYR A 9 -7.98 12.17 23.37
CA TYR A 9 -7.00 11.08 23.20
C TYR A 9 -5.88 11.20 24.24
N ALA A 10 -5.35 12.40 24.44
CA ALA A 10 -4.31 12.64 25.43
C ALA A 10 -4.78 12.27 26.85
N LEU A 11 -6.04 12.61 27.19
CA LEU A 11 -6.63 12.24 28.48
C LEU A 11 -6.80 10.73 28.62
N ALA A 12 -7.29 10.05 27.58
CA ALA A 12 -7.42 8.59 27.60
C ALA A 12 -6.06 7.90 27.76
N MET A 13 -5.02 8.40 27.11
CA MET A 13 -3.65 7.90 27.27
C MET A 13 -3.11 8.13 28.69
N ALA A 14 -3.35 9.31 29.27
CA ALA A 14 -2.95 9.61 30.65
C ALA A 14 -3.65 8.68 31.65
N ILE A 15 -4.93 8.38 31.46
CA ILE A 15 -5.68 7.44 32.29
C ILE A 15 -5.07 6.02 32.18
N ASN A 16 -4.81 5.54 30.96
CA ASN A 16 -4.20 4.23 30.76
C ASN A 16 -2.80 4.12 31.38
N ALA A 17 -2.00 5.20 31.31
CA ALA A 17 -0.70 5.26 31.95
C ALA A 17 -0.82 5.21 33.48
N GLN A 18 -1.76 5.94 34.08
CA GLN A 18 -2.03 5.93 35.53
C GLN A 18 -2.51 4.56 36.02
N LEU A 19 -3.26 3.84 35.22
CA LEU A 19 -3.73 2.49 35.52
C LEU A 19 -2.65 1.40 35.30
N GLY A 20 -1.48 1.75 34.79
CA GLY A 20 -0.44 0.79 34.43
C GLY A 20 -0.83 -0.12 33.26
N ALA A 21 -1.80 0.31 32.45
CA ALA A 21 -2.32 -0.52 31.37
C ALA A 21 -1.42 -0.52 30.12
N ILE A 22 -0.55 0.50 29.98
CA ILE A 22 0.36 0.61 28.82
C ILE A 22 1.48 -0.43 28.95
N GLY A 23 1.65 -1.26 27.93
CA GLY A 23 2.58 -2.37 27.89
C GLY A 23 2.04 -3.70 28.42
N GLU A 24 0.89 -3.68 29.12
CA GLU A 24 0.23 -4.88 29.67
C GLU A 24 -1.07 -5.20 28.92
N ILE A 25 -1.95 -4.21 28.76
CA ILE A 25 -3.28 -4.34 28.16
C ILE A 25 -3.38 -3.52 26.88
N VAL A 26 -2.70 -2.37 26.85
CA VAL A 26 -2.66 -1.45 25.72
C VAL A 26 -1.26 -1.42 25.16
N GLU A 27 -1.07 -1.92 23.96
CA GLU A 27 0.18 -1.80 23.21
C GLU A 27 0.11 -0.62 22.24
N LEU A 28 1.23 0.12 22.15
CA LEU A 28 1.37 1.26 21.25
C LEU A 28 2.31 0.88 20.12
N PHE A 29 1.81 0.95 18.90
CA PHE A 29 2.61 0.74 17.70
C PHE A 29 2.92 2.08 17.06
N PRO A 30 4.17 2.33 16.63
CA PRO A 30 4.49 3.52 15.87
C PRO A 30 3.74 3.47 14.54
N MET A 31 3.01 4.53 14.21
CA MET A 31 2.47 4.72 12.87
C MET A 31 3.58 5.29 11.97
N ASP A 32 3.62 4.81 10.72
CA ASP A 32 4.46 5.44 9.72
C ASP A 32 4.02 6.90 9.53
N GLU A 33 4.97 7.83 9.52
CA GLU A 33 4.71 9.27 9.38
C GLU A 33 3.94 9.60 8.10
N GLU A 34 4.11 8.81 7.05
CA GLU A 34 3.39 8.95 5.78
C GLU A 34 1.87 8.73 5.94
N SER A 35 1.45 7.86 6.87
CA SER A 35 0.04 7.62 7.16
C SER A 35 -0.65 8.80 7.88
N ALA A 36 0.13 9.70 8.48
CA ALA A 36 -0.36 10.89 9.18
C ALA A 36 -0.47 12.13 8.29
N SER A 37 -0.13 12.04 7.00
CA SER A 37 -0.18 13.19 6.09
C SER A 37 -1.61 13.66 5.85
N ASP A 38 -1.82 14.98 5.87
CA ASP A 38 -3.09 15.59 5.46
C ASP A 38 -3.26 15.39 3.94
N SER A 39 -4.05 14.40 3.57
CA SER A 39 -4.33 14.06 2.18
C SER A 39 -4.98 15.20 1.39
N ALA A 40 -5.76 16.06 2.06
CA ALA A 40 -6.39 17.21 1.42
C ALA A 40 -5.36 18.29 1.07
N ALA A 41 -4.43 18.57 1.98
CA ALA A 41 -3.32 19.50 1.73
C ALA A 41 -2.40 18.98 0.63
N ALA A 42 -2.06 17.67 0.65
CA ALA A 42 -1.24 17.04 -0.39
C ALA A 42 -1.90 17.11 -1.77
N MET A 43 -3.20 16.85 -1.87
CA MET A 43 -3.95 16.98 -3.12
C MET A 43 -4.02 18.45 -3.60
N GLY A 44 -4.14 19.40 -2.67
CA GLY A 44 -4.06 20.82 -2.98
C GLY A 44 -2.70 21.23 -3.55
N ALA A 45 -1.62 20.73 -2.96
CA ALA A 45 -0.26 20.95 -3.44
C ALA A 45 -0.04 20.35 -4.85
N LEU A 46 -0.47 19.10 -5.05
CA LEU A 46 -0.39 18.46 -6.36
C LEU A 46 -1.17 19.25 -7.43
N LYS A 47 -2.39 19.72 -7.10
CA LYS A 47 -3.15 20.59 -7.99
C LYS A 47 -2.38 21.86 -8.37
N ALA A 48 -1.71 22.51 -7.42
CA ALA A 48 -0.91 23.69 -7.68
C ALA A 48 0.26 23.41 -8.64
N GLU A 49 0.96 22.26 -8.47
CA GLU A 49 2.02 21.80 -9.37
C GLU A 49 1.51 21.53 -10.79
N LEU A 50 0.37 20.86 -10.92
CA LEU A 50 -0.30 20.59 -12.19
C LEU A 50 -0.69 21.90 -12.91
N ASN A 51 -1.28 22.84 -12.16
CA ASN A 51 -1.69 24.14 -12.70
C ASN A 51 -0.49 24.99 -13.16
N ALA A 52 0.64 24.83 -12.50
CA ALA A 52 1.88 25.52 -12.85
C ALA A 52 2.65 24.84 -14.02
N GLY A 53 2.16 23.69 -14.53
CA GLY A 53 2.82 22.95 -15.60
C GLY A 53 4.15 22.29 -15.20
N ARG A 54 4.36 22.06 -13.90
CA ARG A 54 5.59 21.43 -13.39
C ARG A 54 5.55 19.91 -13.37
N VAL A 55 4.38 19.31 -13.63
CA VAL A 55 4.19 17.86 -13.70
C VAL A 55 4.12 17.44 -15.16
N SER A 56 5.16 16.81 -15.68
CA SER A 56 5.20 16.28 -17.05
C SER A 56 4.51 14.91 -17.17
N THR A 57 4.60 14.09 -16.14
CA THR A 57 4.01 12.76 -16.11
C THR A 57 3.36 12.53 -14.75
N LEU A 58 2.11 12.09 -14.76
CA LEU A 58 1.36 11.73 -13.56
C LEU A 58 0.96 10.27 -13.66
N VAL A 59 1.35 9.48 -12.66
CA VAL A 59 1.00 8.06 -12.54
C VAL A 59 0.02 7.90 -11.38
N VAL A 60 -1.12 7.29 -11.65
CA VAL A 60 -2.17 7.01 -10.66
C VAL A 60 -2.38 5.51 -10.56
N MET A 61 -2.29 4.97 -9.34
CA MET A 61 -2.41 3.53 -9.09
C MET A 61 -3.45 3.27 -8.00
N GLY A 62 -4.40 2.37 -8.28
CA GLY A 62 -5.35 1.85 -7.30
C GLY A 62 -6.34 2.86 -6.72
N THR A 63 -6.46 4.06 -7.30
CA THR A 63 -7.37 5.11 -6.81
C THR A 63 -8.04 5.86 -7.97
N ASN A 64 -9.13 6.58 -7.68
CA ASN A 64 -9.90 7.34 -8.65
C ASN A 64 -10.00 8.83 -8.24
N PRO A 65 -8.88 9.59 -8.27
CA PRO A 65 -8.86 10.95 -7.77
C PRO A 65 -9.76 11.93 -8.55
N VAL A 66 -10.03 11.67 -9.82
CA VAL A 66 -10.95 12.51 -10.61
C VAL A 66 -12.37 12.47 -10.04
N HIS A 67 -12.79 11.33 -9.48
CA HIS A 67 -14.09 11.16 -8.85
C HIS A 67 -14.08 11.41 -7.34
N ASN A 68 -13.08 10.87 -6.63
CA ASN A 68 -13.06 10.84 -5.17
C ASN A 68 -12.66 12.18 -4.52
N THR A 69 -12.01 13.07 -5.27
CA THR A 69 -11.58 14.37 -4.75
C THR A 69 -12.79 15.31 -4.61
N PRO A 70 -12.91 16.07 -3.50
CA PRO A 70 -14.00 17.02 -3.34
C PRO A 70 -14.11 17.98 -4.54
N GLY A 71 -15.32 18.16 -5.08
CA GLY A 71 -15.55 18.98 -6.27
C GLY A 71 -15.05 20.41 -6.14
N ALA A 72 -15.10 20.98 -4.91
CA ALA A 72 -14.58 22.32 -4.63
C ALA A 72 -13.06 22.44 -4.89
N LEU A 73 -12.32 21.34 -4.86
CA LEU A 73 -10.90 21.36 -5.19
C LEU A 73 -10.66 21.48 -6.71
N GLY A 74 -11.61 21.13 -7.59
CA GLY A 74 -11.44 21.19 -9.05
C GLY A 74 -10.25 20.39 -9.57
N PHE A 75 -10.02 19.20 -9.01
CA PHE A 75 -8.87 18.36 -9.33
C PHE A 75 -8.97 17.77 -10.74
N ALA A 76 -10.17 17.44 -11.21
CA ALA A 76 -10.39 16.87 -12.54
C ALA A 76 -9.83 17.75 -13.67
N GLU A 77 -10.02 19.06 -13.58
CA GLU A 77 -9.49 20.03 -14.53
C GLU A 77 -7.97 20.14 -14.46
N ALA A 78 -7.42 20.11 -13.24
CA ALA A 78 -5.98 20.14 -13.04
C ALA A 78 -5.30 18.85 -13.54
N PHE A 79 -5.94 17.69 -13.36
CA PHE A 79 -5.46 16.40 -13.85
C PHE A 79 -5.19 16.40 -15.36
N LEU A 80 -6.06 17.03 -16.13
CA LEU A 80 -5.93 17.13 -17.59
C LEU A 80 -4.73 17.98 -18.05
N LYS A 81 -4.13 18.76 -17.17
CA LYS A 81 -2.97 19.61 -17.50
C LYS A 81 -1.65 18.86 -17.58
N ALA A 82 -1.55 17.67 -16.96
CA ALA A 82 -0.38 16.83 -17.13
C ALA A 82 -0.35 16.27 -18.58
N PRO A 83 0.74 16.47 -19.34
CA PRO A 83 0.83 15.97 -20.70
C PRO A 83 0.71 14.45 -20.80
N VAL A 84 1.33 13.73 -19.87
CA VAL A 84 1.27 12.26 -19.79
C VAL A 84 0.57 11.87 -18.49
N ARG A 85 -0.52 11.14 -18.61
CA ARG A 85 -1.34 10.63 -17.51
C ARG A 85 -1.48 9.13 -17.66
N VAL A 86 -0.92 8.39 -16.71
CA VAL A 86 -0.94 6.93 -16.70
C VAL A 86 -1.80 6.48 -15.54
N THR A 87 -2.79 5.63 -15.78
CA THR A 87 -3.60 5.04 -14.73
C THR A 87 -3.48 3.53 -14.75
N LEU A 88 -3.20 2.93 -13.61
CA LEU A 88 -3.29 1.50 -13.35
C LEU A 88 -4.52 1.23 -12.48
N SER A 89 -5.51 0.55 -13.02
CA SER A 89 -6.77 0.25 -12.31
C SER A 89 -7.34 -1.10 -12.72
N VAL A 90 -7.99 -1.79 -11.76
CA VAL A 90 -8.64 -3.09 -12.01
C VAL A 90 -9.86 -2.95 -12.94
N GLY A 91 -10.47 -1.78 -12.97
CA GLY A 91 -11.63 -1.50 -13.79
C GLY A 91 -11.61 -0.09 -14.37
N GLN A 92 -12.53 0.18 -15.29
CA GLN A 92 -12.69 1.52 -15.83
C GLN A 92 -13.23 2.49 -14.79
N SER A 93 -12.68 3.69 -14.79
CA SER A 93 -13.04 4.78 -13.87
C SER A 93 -12.96 6.12 -14.61
N GLU A 94 -13.46 7.20 -13.97
CA GLU A 94 -13.35 8.56 -14.50
C GLU A 94 -11.89 8.96 -14.68
N THR A 95 -11.01 8.57 -13.77
CA THR A 95 -9.57 8.83 -13.89
C THR A 95 -8.96 8.06 -15.06
N SER A 96 -9.30 6.78 -15.25
CA SER A 96 -8.80 6.00 -16.39
C SER A 96 -9.29 6.54 -17.72
N GLY A 97 -10.56 6.99 -17.78
CA GLY A 97 -11.14 7.62 -18.96
C GLY A 97 -10.50 8.97 -19.33
N ALA A 98 -9.97 9.70 -18.34
CA ALA A 98 -9.27 10.98 -18.51
C ALA A 98 -7.75 10.82 -18.72
N SER A 99 -7.22 9.60 -18.67
CA SER A 99 -5.79 9.31 -18.80
C SER A 99 -5.35 9.16 -20.25
N THR A 100 -4.07 9.41 -20.53
CA THR A 100 -3.45 9.15 -21.84
C THR A 100 -3.15 7.66 -22.03
N TRP A 101 -2.88 6.96 -20.92
CA TRP A 101 -2.65 5.53 -20.86
C TRP A 101 -3.44 4.93 -19.70
N SER A 102 -4.32 4.00 -20.03
CA SER A 102 -5.05 3.19 -19.04
C SER A 102 -4.51 1.77 -19.10
N LEU A 103 -3.86 1.33 -18.03
CA LEU A 103 -3.28 0.01 -17.88
C LEU A 103 -4.21 -0.86 -17.05
N ASN A 104 -4.34 -2.14 -17.42
CA ASN A 104 -5.08 -3.10 -16.65
C ASN A 104 -4.33 -3.43 -15.36
N GLY A 105 -4.92 -3.12 -14.22
CA GLY A 105 -4.42 -3.49 -12.92
C GLY A 105 -4.83 -4.91 -12.56
N ALA A 106 -3.89 -5.72 -12.07
CA ALA A 106 -4.20 -7.02 -11.51
C ALA A 106 -4.97 -6.86 -10.19
N HIS A 107 -5.98 -7.69 -10.00
CA HIS A 107 -6.70 -7.77 -8.73
C HIS A 107 -5.78 -8.38 -7.66
N PRO A 108 -5.93 -8.07 -6.35
CA PRO A 108 -5.14 -8.70 -5.28
C PRO A 108 -5.18 -10.25 -5.26
N LEU A 109 -6.25 -10.86 -5.78
CA LEU A 109 -6.33 -12.32 -5.95
C LEU A 109 -5.54 -12.85 -7.16
N GLU A 110 -5.03 -12.00 -8.01
CA GLU A 110 -4.36 -12.31 -9.28
C GLU A 110 -2.85 -12.01 -9.23
N ALA A 111 -2.38 -11.34 -8.18
CA ALA A 111 -1.01 -10.85 -8.11
C ALA A 111 -0.35 -11.12 -6.75
N TRP A 112 0.97 -11.26 -6.76
CA TRP A 112 1.78 -11.27 -5.56
C TRP A 112 1.88 -9.87 -4.95
N GLY A 113 1.92 -9.83 -3.61
CA GLY A 113 2.09 -8.61 -2.86
C GLY A 113 2.43 -8.88 -1.41
N ASP A 114 2.49 -7.84 -0.62
CA ASP A 114 2.61 -7.91 0.83
C ASP A 114 1.77 -6.83 1.49
N VAL A 115 1.46 -7.03 2.75
CA VAL A 115 0.67 -6.09 3.55
C VAL A 115 1.24 -6.03 4.97
N ALA A 116 1.32 -4.83 5.51
CA ALA A 116 1.65 -4.59 6.90
C ALA A 116 0.39 -4.17 7.66
N ALA A 117 0.05 -4.90 8.72
CA ALA A 117 -1.01 -4.52 9.63
C ALA A 117 -0.53 -3.48 10.65
N THR A 118 -1.45 -2.77 11.27
CA THR A 118 -1.14 -1.71 12.25
C THR A 118 -0.42 -2.21 13.50
N ASP A 119 -0.55 -3.49 13.83
CA ASP A 119 0.15 -4.16 14.93
C ASP A 119 1.58 -4.61 14.56
N GLY A 120 2.05 -4.29 13.36
CA GLY A 120 3.36 -4.69 12.85
C GLY A 120 3.39 -6.09 12.24
N THR A 121 2.25 -6.78 12.19
CA THR A 121 2.14 -8.07 11.49
C THR A 121 2.33 -7.86 9.98
N LEU A 122 3.22 -8.64 9.41
CA LEU A 122 3.52 -8.61 7.98
C LEU A 122 3.00 -9.90 7.35
N SER A 123 2.26 -9.77 6.27
CA SER A 123 1.64 -10.91 5.57
C SER A 123 1.96 -10.83 4.08
N VAL A 124 2.15 -12.00 3.47
CA VAL A 124 2.33 -12.13 2.03
C VAL A 124 0.98 -12.39 1.38
N VAL A 125 0.68 -11.65 0.33
CA VAL A 125 -0.48 -11.88 -0.52
C VAL A 125 -0.07 -12.80 -1.66
N GLN A 126 -0.70 -13.96 -1.76
CA GLN A 126 -0.49 -14.94 -2.84
C GLN A 126 -1.63 -14.88 -3.84
N PRO A 127 -1.36 -14.94 -5.15
CA PRO A 127 -2.41 -15.05 -6.15
C PRO A 127 -3.17 -16.38 -5.99
N MET A 128 -4.48 -16.30 -6.03
CA MET A 128 -5.39 -17.45 -6.00
C MET A 128 -5.77 -17.92 -7.40
N ILE A 129 -5.68 -17.03 -8.37
CA ILE A 129 -6.01 -17.26 -9.79
C ILE A 129 -4.99 -16.56 -10.68
N ALA A 130 -4.89 -16.99 -11.91
CA ALA A 130 -4.18 -16.23 -12.94
C ALA A 130 -4.99 -14.96 -13.30
N PRO A 131 -4.33 -13.89 -13.80
CA PRO A 131 -5.03 -12.70 -14.25
C PRO A 131 -6.14 -13.03 -15.27
N LEU A 132 -7.33 -12.46 -15.05
CA LEU A 132 -8.49 -12.66 -15.94
C LEU A 132 -8.35 -11.86 -17.24
N PHE A 133 -7.64 -10.75 -17.19
CA PHE A 133 -7.43 -9.86 -18.34
C PHE A 133 -5.94 -9.63 -18.56
N GLU A 134 -5.37 -10.24 -19.58
CA GLU A 134 -3.98 -10.04 -19.97
C GLU A 134 -3.82 -8.97 -21.08
N PRO A 135 -2.77 -8.16 -21.03
CA PRO A 135 -1.80 -8.06 -19.95
C PRO A 135 -2.35 -7.28 -18.74
N ALA A 136 -2.12 -7.80 -17.54
CA ALA A 136 -2.41 -7.09 -16.29
C ALA A 136 -1.12 -6.94 -15.48
N LEU A 137 -0.99 -5.83 -14.75
CA LEU A 137 0.15 -5.52 -13.92
C LEU A 137 -0.31 -5.24 -12.48
N SER A 138 0.42 -5.74 -11.51
CA SER A 138 0.29 -5.27 -10.13
C SER A 138 0.96 -3.90 -9.96
N GLN A 139 0.68 -3.21 -8.84
CA GLN A 139 1.32 -1.93 -8.54
C GLN A 139 2.83 -2.07 -8.38
N ILE A 140 3.30 -3.15 -7.73
CA ILE A 140 4.74 -3.40 -7.52
C ILE A 140 5.46 -3.69 -8.85
N GLU A 141 4.82 -4.41 -9.76
CA GLU A 141 5.36 -4.67 -11.10
C GLU A 141 5.46 -3.40 -11.93
N LEU A 142 4.42 -2.55 -11.90
CA LEU A 142 4.48 -1.25 -12.59
C LEU A 142 5.60 -0.37 -12.02
N LEU A 143 5.76 -0.32 -10.69
CA LEU A 143 6.84 0.43 -10.06
C LEU A 143 8.22 -0.11 -10.44
N ALA A 144 8.39 -1.44 -10.47
CA ALA A 144 9.63 -2.06 -10.90
C ALA A 144 9.99 -1.71 -12.35
N LEU A 145 8.99 -1.69 -13.26
CA LEU A 145 9.17 -1.23 -14.64
C LEU A 145 9.62 0.23 -14.70
N LEU A 146 8.98 1.11 -13.94
CA LEU A 146 9.32 2.54 -13.92
C LEU A 146 10.71 2.80 -13.35
N LEU A 147 11.16 1.99 -12.38
CA LEU A 147 12.49 2.08 -11.79
C LEU A 147 13.58 1.45 -12.68
N GLY A 148 13.20 0.71 -13.71
CA GLY A 148 14.15 -0.04 -14.54
C GLY A 148 14.79 -1.24 -13.80
N ASN A 149 14.22 -1.64 -12.67
CA ASN A 149 14.67 -2.80 -11.90
C ASN A 149 14.08 -4.08 -12.49
N GLY A 150 14.94 -4.97 -12.96
CA GLY A 150 14.55 -6.26 -13.50
C GLY A 150 14.73 -6.40 -15.02
N SER A 151 14.37 -7.55 -15.54
CA SER A 151 14.33 -7.76 -16.99
C SER A 151 13.26 -6.82 -17.58
N ALA A 152 13.68 -5.91 -18.41
CA ALA A 152 12.97 -4.70 -18.85
C ALA A 152 11.58 -4.95 -19.51
N THR A 153 11.12 -6.18 -19.60
CA THR A 153 9.89 -6.54 -20.34
C THR A 153 8.84 -7.27 -19.53
N ASN A 154 9.16 -7.85 -18.36
CA ASN A 154 8.18 -8.57 -17.56
C ASN A 154 8.66 -8.72 -16.10
N PRO A 155 8.35 -7.77 -15.20
CA PRO A 155 8.66 -7.93 -13.79
C PRO A 155 7.85 -9.10 -13.21
N ASP A 156 8.50 -9.94 -12.43
CA ASP A 156 7.86 -11.05 -11.73
C ASP A 156 7.50 -10.61 -10.30
N GLY A 157 6.22 -10.47 -10.01
CA GLY A 157 5.72 -10.07 -8.69
C GLY A 157 6.20 -10.99 -7.57
N TYR A 158 6.32 -12.30 -7.81
CA TYR A 158 6.88 -13.25 -6.85
C TYR A 158 8.35 -12.94 -6.51
N ALA A 159 9.16 -12.69 -7.53
CA ALA A 159 10.57 -12.35 -7.34
C ALA A 159 10.73 -11.03 -6.56
N LEU A 160 9.94 -10.00 -6.90
CA LEU A 160 9.95 -8.70 -6.22
C LEU A 160 9.60 -8.82 -4.72
N VAL A 161 8.55 -9.55 -4.39
CA VAL A 161 8.15 -9.80 -2.99
C VAL A 161 9.23 -10.59 -2.26
N THR A 162 9.74 -11.65 -2.88
CA THR A 162 10.79 -12.50 -2.29
C THR A 162 12.06 -11.72 -1.98
N GLU A 163 12.52 -10.88 -2.91
CA GLU A 163 13.70 -10.03 -2.73
C GLU A 163 13.50 -9.02 -1.59
N THR A 164 12.34 -8.36 -1.55
CA THR A 164 11.99 -7.40 -0.51
C THR A 164 12.02 -8.05 0.88
N TRP A 165 11.46 -9.25 1.00
CA TRP A 165 11.42 -9.97 2.27
C TRP A 165 12.78 -10.52 2.69
N ALA A 166 13.60 -11.01 1.75
CA ALA A 166 14.96 -11.42 2.03
C ALA A 166 15.81 -10.26 2.57
N ALA A 167 15.66 -9.06 1.98
CA ALA A 167 16.33 -7.86 2.44
C ALA A 167 15.88 -7.42 3.86
N ARG A 168 14.60 -7.60 4.20
CA ARG A 168 14.03 -7.21 5.50
C ARG A 168 14.34 -8.21 6.62
N SER A 169 14.24 -9.50 6.35
CA SER A 169 14.46 -10.55 7.35
C SER A 169 15.94 -10.81 7.65
N GLY A 170 16.84 -10.45 6.73
CA GLY A 170 18.24 -10.87 6.75
C GLY A 170 18.43 -12.37 6.52
N ASP A 171 17.36 -13.09 6.19
CA ASP A 171 17.38 -14.52 5.93
C ASP A 171 17.77 -14.80 4.46
N ALA A 172 18.29 -16.00 4.20
CA ALA A 172 18.54 -16.42 2.85
C ALA A 172 17.23 -16.48 2.04
N VAL A 173 17.28 -16.09 0.77
CA VAL A 173 16.12 -16.09 -0.13
C VAL A 173 15.38 -17.44 -0.11
N GLY A 174 16.09 -18.57 0.04
CA GLY A 174 15.49 -19.89 0.13
C GLY A 174 14.55 -20.09 1.32
N SER A 175 14.87 -19.55 2.49
CA SER A 175 14.01 -19.67 3.67
C SER A 175 12.77 -18.78 3.56
N VAL A 176 12.90 -17.62 2.93
CA VAL A 176 11.78 -16.70 2.63
C VAL A 176 10.83 -17.36 1.63
N VAL A 177 11.36 -17.98 0.57
CA VAL A 177 10.57 -18.71 -0.44
C VAL A 177 9.78 -19.86 0.20
N GLU A 178 10.39 -20.63 1.10
CA GLU A 178 9.70 -21.74 1.77
C GLU A 178 8.60 -21.21 2.70
N THR A 179 8.86 -20.11 3.41
CA THR A 179 7.87 -19.44 4.26
C THR A 179 6.69 -18.93 3.44
N MET A 180 6.93 -18.30 2.30
CA MET A 180 5.88 -17.86 1.37
C MET A 180 5.08 -19.03 0.83
N ARG A 181 5.75 -20.11 0.43
CA ARG A 181 5.08 -21.31 -0.12
C ARG A 181 4.22 -22.04 0.91
N SER A 182 4.61 -22.02 2.18
CA SER A 182 3.83 -22.59 3.27
C SER A 182 2.65 -21.71 3.71
N GLY A 183 2.52 -20.49 3.18
CA GLY A 183 1.51 -19.53 3.61
C GLY A 183 1.74 -18.99 5.03
N ALA A 184 2.94 -19.12 5.55
CA ALA A 184 3.25 -18.66 6.89
C ALA A 184 3.35 -17.13 6.93
N ILE A 185 2.93 -16.56 8.05
CA ILE A 185 3.06 -15.14 8.34
C ILE A 185 4.50 -14.87 8.79
N LEU A 186 5.16 -13.89 8.17
CA LEU A 186 6.51 -13.45 8.56
C LEU A 186 6.40 -12.36 9.62
N PHE A 187 7.01 -12.61 10.78
CA PHE A 187 7.14 -11.62 11.84
C PHE A 187 8.60 -11.11 11.91
N PRO A 188 8.83 -9.83 12.20
CA PRO A 188 10.14 -9.35 12.57
C PRO A 188 10.74 -10.17 13.70
N SER A 189 12.06 -10.37 13.72
CA SER A 189 12.73 -11.20 14.72
C SER A 189 12.45 -10.79 16.17
N SER A 190 12.12 -9.53 16.39
CA SER A 190 11.71 -8.99 17.71
C SER A 190 10.32 -9.45 18.16
N LEU A 191 9.47 -9.93 17.26
CA LEU A 191 8.09 -10.37 17.55
C LEU A 191 7.92 -11.90 17.49
N ARG A 192 8.95 -12.66 17.14
CA ARG A 192 8.89 -14.14 17.04
C ARG A 192 8.46 -14.81 18.35
N ALA A 193 8.76 -14.23 19.49
CA ALA A 193 8.36 -14.75 20.80
C ALA A 193 6.85 -14.61 21.08
N PHE A 194 6.20 -13.61 20.47
CA PHE A 194 4.76 -13.34 20.64
C PHE A 194 3.88 -14.14 19.67
N ALA A 195 4.37 -14.37 18.48
CA ALA A 195 3.65 -15.04 17.39
C ALA A 195 3.30 -16.51 17.69
N TRP A 196 4.09 -17.19 18.49
CA TRP A 196 3.83 -18.59 18.87
C TRP A 196 2.52 -18.80 19.63
N ARG A 197 1.98 -17.75 20.23
CA ARG A 197 0.71 -17.81 20.97
C ARG A 197 -0.53 -17.54 20.11
N MET A 198 -0.39 -16.93 18.93
CA MET A 198 -1.52 -16.58 18.06
C MET A 198 -1.60 -17.38 16.74
N ALA A 199 -0.67 -18.30 16.50
CA ALA A 199 -0.62 -19.10 15.26
C ALA A 199 -1.75 -20.13 15.09
N VAL A 200 -2.80 -20.06 15.91
CA VAL A 200 -4.02 -20.87 15.76
C VAL A 200 -5.16 -19.94 15.38
N GLY A 201 -5.33 -19.74 14.09
CA GLY A 201 -6.58 -19.32 13.50
C GLY A 201 -6.73 -17.85 13.13
N VAL A 202 -6.05 -17.39 12.09
CA VAL A 202 -6.60 -16.35 11.21
C VAL A 202 -6.29 -16.75 9.77
N PHE A 203 -7.17 -17.52 9.20
CA PHE A 203 -7.42 -17.47 7.76
C PHE A 203 -8.26 -16.21 7.56
N VAL A 204 -7.71 -15.20 6.90
CA VAL A 204 -8.50 -14.10 6.37
C VAL A 204 -8.61 -14.33 4.88
N CYS A 205 -9.84 -14.59 4.45
CA CYS A 205 -10.27 -14.48 3.07
C CYS A 205 -10.14 -13.05 2.57
#